data_0024f817d086b8ce61cab094f3f89035
#
_entry.id   0024f817d086b8ce61cab094f3f89035
#
_cell.length_a   1.000
_cell.length_b   1.000
_cell.length_c   1.000
_cell.angle_alpha   90.00
_cell.angle_beta   90.00
_cell.angle_gamma   90.00
#
_symmetry.space_group_name_H-M   'P 1'
#
loop_
_entity.id
_entity.type
_entity.pdbx_description
1 polymer ?
#
loop_
_entity_poly.entity_id
_entity_poly.type
_entity_poly.pdbx_seq_one_letter_code
_entity_poly.pdbx_strand_id
1 'polypeptide(L)'
;MKPTLRLLTAFLFVQPLVLAQQAPQSVPNAVSVAGAATQPVSGGPINIGSRRELFIDRLLIERLDNASLKLHEPTSGGVVIRIDKPWEGPGNFGMSVIELGGRLLMYYRGWSLSDPKDQNGMACVAESRDGGVTWTKPALNLVAKPEWPDNNVIATEDGVPRFAFPCAPWVDTRPGVPATERVKMIESMPVSGEKHTAMRDPVGPKRLVFWASSDGVTFRKLAPQPEFVSDLRNSFDGGNTMFWSEAEQQYVLYYRFWDVSAKAPSADVDRLGGRGYRSMARTTSKDLMVWTKPVPMSYGNTPREQFYINNTQPYFRAPHLYLAPAARFMEGRRAITLEQGASAGLVNAIGSAKIDWTRDCSDAVLLTSRAGATAYDRTFMETFIRPGPGYGNWTSRSNYPLTGILSAGEQQIQFFVSRHYLQKSWHVERLLLRTDGFASVSVPWAGGEMVTKPVSFTGKSLEINYRTGAPGFVRVEIQNSSGNPIPGFALADCPEVIGDEITRIVAWKQGTDVSRLAGQPVRLRFVMKDADLFAMQFR
;
A
#
# COMPACT_ATOMS: atom_id res chain seq x y z
N MET A 1 50.62 79.80 -4.87
CA MET A 1 49.21 80.06 -4.71
C MET A 1 48.44 78.77 -4.97
N LYS A 2 47.93 78.12 -3.93
CA LYS A 2 47.14 76.90 -4.00
C LYS A 2 45.67 77.27 -3.86
N PRO A 3 44.71 76.73 -4.66
CA PRO A 3 43.31 76.83 -4.34
C PRO A 3 42.84 75.66 -3.52
N THR A 4 42.16 75.98 -2.46
CA THR A 4 41.50 75.08 -1.50
C THR A 4 40.24 74.49 -2.10
N LEU A 5 40.16 73.16 -2.12
CA LEU A 5 38.98 72.38 -2.54
C LEU A 5 38.08 72.17 -1.28
N ARG A 6 36.87 72.71 -1.28
CA ARG A 6 35.87 72.43 -0.28
C ARG A 6 35.09 71.18 -0.66
N LEU A 7 35.13 70.14 0.21
CA LEU A 7 34.25 69.00 0.17
C LEU A 7 32.86 69.36 0.65
N LEU A 8 31.86 69.18 -0.20
CA LEU A 8 30.45 69.17 0.22
C LEU A 8 30.05 67.74 0.61
N THR A 9 29.77 67.54 1.87
CA THR A 9 29.23 66.25 2.38
C THR A 9 27.71 66.28 2.25
N ALA A 10 27.16 65.51 1.33
CA ALA A 10 25.73 65.30 1.22
C ALA A 10 25.33 64.16 2.16
N PHE A 11 24.51 64.48 3.18
CA PHE A 11 23.86 63.49 4.03
C PHE A 11 22.64 62.91 3.29
N LEU A 12 22.71 61.65 2.90
CA LEU A 12 21.54 60.88 2.45
C LEU A 12 20.83 60.35 3.70
N PHE A 13 19.62 60.88 3.93
CA PHE A 13 18.68 60.30 4.90
C PHE A 13 18.09 59.02 4.27
N VAL A 14 18.50 57.87 4.77
CA VAL A 14 17.83 56.60 4.49
C VAL A 14 16.69 56.44 5.49
N GLN A 15 15.47 56.61 5.04
CA GLN A 15 14.30 56.24 5.84
C GLN A 15 14.21 54.70 5.96
N PRO A 16 13.99 54.11 7.13
CA PRO A 16 13.73 52.69 7.24
C PRO A 16 12.35 52.36 6.65
N LEU A 17 12.35 51.46 5.66
CA LEU A 17 11.15 50.83 5.14
C LEU A 17 10.57 49.94 6.24
N VAL A 18 9.52 50.36 6.92
CA VAL A 18 8.75 49.53 7.84
C VAL A 18 7.96 48.52 7.00
N LEU A 19 8.48 47.32 6.86
CA LEU A 19 7.70 46.18 6.40
C LEU A 19 6.62 45.88 7.44
N ALA A 20 5.39 46.22 7.10
CA ALA A 20 4.22 45.81 7.88
C ALA A 20 4.19 44.26 7.87
N GLN A 21 4.51 43.65 9.02
CA GLN A 21 4.22 42.25 9.27
C GLN A 21 2.69 42.09 9.21
N GLN A 22 2.22 41.40 8.16
CA GLN A 22 0.86 40.91 8.16
C GLN A 22 0.74 39.88 9.29
N ALA A 23 -0.21 40.10 10.19
CA ALA A 23 -0.59 39.15 11.21
C ALA A 23 -0.93 37.80 10.56
N PRO A 24 -0.57 36.67 11.18
CA PRO A 24 -0.91 35.36 10.65
C PRO A 24 -2.44 35.25 10.54
N GLN A 25 -2.93 35.04 9.32
CA GLN A 25 -4.33 34.71 9.10
C GLN A 25 -4.63 33.44 9.93
N SER A 26 -5.63 33.53 10.77
CA SER A 26 -6.17 32.40 11.54
C SER A 26 -6.51 31.27 10.58
N VAL A 27 -5.83 30.14 10.73
CA VAL A 27 -6.18 28.88 10.06
C VAL A 27 -7.63 28.57 10.47
N PRO A 28 -8.55 28.36 9.51
CA PRO A 28 -9.91 27.96 9.88
C PRO A 28 -9.83 26.66 10.67
N ASN A 29 -10.52 26.63 11.80
CA ASN A 29 -10.66 25.47 12.67
C ASN A 29 -10.89 24.21 11.85
N ALA A 30 -10.20 23.12 12.25
CA ALA A 30 -10.33 21.81 11.67
C ALA A 30 -11.80 21.48 11.38
N VAL A 31 -12.14 21.37 10.10
CA VAL A 31 -13.42 20.84 9.68
C VAL A 31 -13.46 19.42 10.23
N SER A 32 -14.34 19.20 11.18
CA SER A 32 -14.70 17.84 11.62
C SER A 32 -15.12 17.07 10.37
N VAL A 33 -14.25 16.23 9.85
CA VAL A 33 -14.55 15.32 8.75
C VAL A 33 -15.56 14.32 9.30
N ALA A 34 -16.82 14.54 9.00
CA ALA A 34 -17.87 13.55 9.26
C ALA A 34 -17.41 12.25 8.58
N GLY A 35 -17.24 11.20 9.38
CA GLY A 35 -16.70 9.91 8.94
C GLY A 35 -17.42 9.39 7.69
N ALA A 36 -16.66 8.80 6.79
CA ALA A 36 -17.17 8.09 5.63
C ALA A 36 -18.35 7.21 6.05
N ALA A 37 -19.48 7.37 5.38
CA ALA A 37 -20.67 6.57 5.64
C ALA A 37 -20.32 5.10 5.34
N THR A 38 -20.04 4.34 6.40
CA THR A 38 -20.12 2.89 6.35
C THR A 38 -21.55 2.54 5.96
N GLN A 39 -21.76 1.60 5.05
CA GLN A 39 -23.09 1.08 4.73
C GLN A 39 -23.83 0.79 6.04
N PRO A 40 -25.13 1.12 6.17
CA PRO A 40 -25.88 0.87 7.38
C PRO A 40 -25.90 -0.65 7.61
N VAL A 41 -25.17 -1.09 8.61
CA VAL A 41 -25.28 -2.45 9.12
C VAL A 41 -26.70 -2.55 9.67
N SER A 42 -27.51 -3.43 9.10
CA SER A 42 -28.81 -3.82 9.64
C SER A 42 -28.63 -4.04 11.14
N GLY A 43 -29.45 -3.43 11.99
CA GLY A 43 -29.28 -3.18 13.43
C GLY A 43 -29.05 -4.37 14.37
N GLY A 44 -28.25 -5.36 13.97
CA GLY A 44 -27.81 -6.51 14.77
C GLY A 44 -26.34 -6.43 15.16
N PRO A 45 -25.87 -7.32 16.07
CA PRO A 45 -24.47 -7.39 16.47
C PRO A 45 -23.58 -7.78 15.29
N ILE A 46 -22.37 -7.22 15.24
CA ILE A 46 -21.36 -7.57 14.22
C ILE A 46 -20.77 -8.93 14.59
N ASN A 47 -20.98 -9.93 13.74
CA ASN A 47 -20.39 -11.25 13.95
C ASN A 47 -18.90 -11.23 13.54
N ILE A 48 -18.02 -11.28 14.54
CA ILE A 48 -16.57 -11.38 14.33
C ILE A 48 -16.04 -12.82 14.44
N GLY A 49 -16.88 -13.78 14.91
CA GLY A 49 -16.44 -15.16 15.10
C GLY A 49 -15.17 -15.26 15.93
N SER A 50 -14.19 -16.03 15.46
CA SER A 50 -12.84 -16.11 16.02
C SER A 50 -11.80 -15.35 15.18
N ARG A 51 -12.24 -14.42 14.31
CA ARG A 51 -11.33 -13.66 13.45
C ARG A 51 -10.56 -12.63 14.25
N ARG A 52 -9.33 -12.38 13.81
CA ARG A 52 -8.53 -11.24 14.29
C ARG A 52 -9.07 -9.97 13.65
N GLU A 53 -9.39 -8.97 14.45
CA GLU A 53 -9.82 -7.66 13.99
C GLU A 53 -8.75 -6.61 14.34
N LEU A 54 -8.35 -5.84 13.32
CA LEU A 54 -7.44 -4.70 13.47
C LEU A 54 -8.23 -3.39 13.51
N PHE A 55 -7.73 -2.40 14.24
CA PHE A 55 -8.36 -1.07 14.31
C PHE A 55 -7.89 -0.17 13.17
N ILE A 56 -8.07 -0.64 11.94
CA ILE A 56 -7.68 0.06 10.70
C ILE A 56 -8.84 0.83 10.06
N ASP A 57 -10.04 0.70 10.61
CA ASP A 57 -11.27 1.38 10.23
C ASP A 57 -12.17 1.61 11.47
N ARG A 58 -13.34 2.21 11.26
CA ARG A 58 -14.30 2.47 12.32
C ARG A 58 -15.41 1.41 12.45
N LEU A 59 -15.30 0.28 11.75
CA LEU A 59 -16.40 -0.71 11.73
C LEU A 59 -16.84 -1.12 13.12
N LEU A 60 -15.89 -1.51 13.96
CA LEU A 60 -16.18 -2.02 15.30
C LEU A 60 -16.37 -0.93 16.37
N ILE A 61 -15.92 0.29 16.08
CA ILE A 61 -15.88 1.37 17.07
C ILE A 61 -17.24 2.06 17.14
N GLU A 62 -17.78 2.14 18.34
CA GLU A 62 -18.95 2.95 18.64
C GLU A 62 -18.57 4.32 19.20
N ARG A 63 -17.65 4.34 20.17
CA ARG A 63 -17.26 5.56 20.87
C ARG A 63 -15.76 5.56 21.18
N LEU A 64 -15.18 6.73 21.06
CA LEU A 64 -13.83 7.06 21.50
C LEU A 64 -13.91 8.29 22.41
N ASP A 65 -13.45 8.17 23.66
CA ASP A 65 -13.37 9.26 24.60
C ASP A 65 -11.89 9.50 24.97
N ASN A 66 -11.40 10.69 24.67
CA ASN A 66 -9.97 11.04 24.77
C ASN A 66 -9.05 9.96 24.17
N ALA A 67 -9.52 9.36 23.06
CA ALA A 67 -8.87 8.34 22.28
C ALA A 67 -9.01 8.65 20.79
N SER A 68 -8.09 8.20 19.96
CA SER A 68 -8.14 8.43 18.52
C SER A 68 -7.59 7.23 17.75
N LEU A 69 -8.04 7.06 16.51
CA LEU A 69 -7.37 6.17 15.57
C LEU A 69 -6.08 6.86 15.08
N LYS A 70 -4.97 6.14 15.15
CA LYS A 70 -3.63 6.61 14.78
C LYS A 70 -3.01 5.68 13.77
N LEU A 71 -2.61 6.22 12.62
CA LEU A 71 -1.80 5.52 11.62
C LEU A 71 -0.34 5.44 12.11
N HIS A 72 0.30 4.30 11.92
CA HIS A 72 1.73 4.12 12.24
C HIS A 72 2.54 4.06 10.95
N GLU A 73 3.59 4.89 10.89
CA GLU A 73 4.51 4.91 9.75
C GLU A 73 5.52 3.76 9.90
N PRO A 74 5.84 3.05 8.81
CA PRO A 74 6.88 2.03 8.85
C PRO A 74 8.27 2.67 8.99
N THR A 75 9.18 1.91 9.55
CA THR A 75 10.58 2.29 9.69
C THR A 75 11.45 1.64 8.63
N SER A 76 12.56 2.29 8.26
CA SER A 76 13.51 1.74 7.31
C SER A 76 14.22 0.51 7.88
N GLY A 77 14.21 -0.58 7.12
CA GLY A 77 15.04 -1.77 7.31
C GLY A 77 16.28 -1.80 6.39
N GLY A 78 16.55 -0.66 5.71
CA GLY A 78 17.70 -0.51 4.83
C GLY A 78 17.41 -0.82 3.35
N VAL A 79 18.36 -0.44 2.52
CA VAL A 79 18.34 -0.69 1.07
C VAL A 79 18.75 -2.12 0.79
N VAL A 80 17.90 -2.86 0.06
CA VAL A 80 18.10 -4.29 -0.21
C VAL A 80 18.42 -4.61 -1.66
N ILE A 81 18.01 -3.79 -2.62
CA ILE A 81 18.32 -3.95 -4.06
C ILE A 81 18.80 -2.61 -4.63
N ARG A 82 19.87 -2.65 -5.43
CA ARG A 82 20.38 -1.54 -6.27
C ARG A 82 20.54 -1.98 -7.70
N ILE A 83 20.57 -1.03 -8.63
CA ILE A 83 20.97 -1.31 -10.02
C ILE A 83 22.49 -1.54 -10.09
N ASP A 84 22.88 -2.68 -10.65
CA ASP A 84 24.29 -3.08 -10.84
C ASP A 84 24.51 -3.96 -12.07
N LYS A 85 23.47 -4.18 -12.89
CA LYS A 85 23.52 -5.03 -14.08
C LYS A 85 23.25 -4.23 -15.36
N PRO A 86 23.86 -4.61 -16.51
CA PRO A 86 23.72 -3.87 -17.77
C PRO A 86 22.27 -3.75 -18.29
N TRP A 87 21.45 -4.78 -18.05
CA TRP A 87 20.03 -4.77 -18.46
C TRP A 87 19.14 -4.00 -17.49
N GLU A 88 19.63 -3.65 -16.34
CA GLU A 88 18.97 -2.75 -15.42
C GLU A 88 19.28 -1.30 -15.79
N GLY A 89 18.52 -0.38 -15.27
CA GLY A 89 18.76 1.03 -15.50
C GLY A 89 17.81 1.89 -14.69
N PRO A 90 17.83 3.20 -14.91
CA PRO A 90 17.06 4.13 -14.09
C PRO A 90 15.55 3.99 -14.28
N GLY A 91 15.05 3.32 -15.32
CA GLY A 91 13.64 3.06 -15.56
C GLY A 91 13.02 1.96 -14.70
N ASN A 92 13.73 1.43 -13.73
CA ASN A 92 13.26 0.34 -12.89
C ASN A 92 12.14 0.75 -11.95
N PHE A 93 11.28 -0.21 -11.59
CA PHE A 93 10.38 -0.15 -10.45
C PHE A 93 10.12 -1.56 -9.89
N GLY A 94 9.83 -1.63 -8.58
CA GLY A 94 9.45 -2.89 -7.94
C GLY A 94 8.01 -3.28 -8.27
N MET A 95 7.73 -4.57 -8.33
CA MET A 95 6.41 -5.13 -8.64
C MET A 95 5.81 -5.88 -7.46
N SER A 96 6.38 -7.04 -7.12
CA SER A 96 5.90 -7.86 -6.00
C SER A 96 7.01 -8.63 -5.30
N VAL A 97 6.75 -9.03 -4.07
CA VAL A 97 7.56 -9.99 -3.32
C VAL A 97 6.65 -11.12 -2.89
N ILE A 98 7.05 -12.35 -3.20
CA ILE A 98 6.32 -13.56 -2.82
C ILE A 98 7.20 -14.49 -2.00
N GLU A 99 6.58 -15.32 -1.18
CA GLU A 99 7.24 -16.43 -0.51
C GLU A 99 6.96 -17.74 -1.27
N LEU A 100 8.01 -18.45 -1.65
CA LEU A 100 7.91 -19.69 -2.38
C LEU A 100 9.03 -20.67 -1.95
N GLY A 101 8.62 -21.80 -1.37
CA GLY A 101 9.56 -22.85 -0.99
C GLY A 101 10.61 -22.42 0.04
N GLY A 102 10.22 -21.61 1.03
CA GLY A 102 11.10 -21.13 2.11
C GLY A 102 12.07 -20.01 1.68
N ARG A 103 11.86 -19.42 0.51
CA ARG A 103 12.61 -18.26 0.01
C ARG A 103 11.67 -17.15 -0.39
N LEU A 104 12.16 -15.91 -0.39
CA LEU A 104 11.45 -14.77 -0.96
C LEU A 104 11.97 -14.50 -2.37
N LEU A 105 11.04 -14.25 -3.29
CA LEU A 105 11.32 -13.79 -4.65
C LEU A 105 10.78 -12.38 -4.83
N MET A 106 11.66 -11.45 -5.16
CA MET A 106 11.30 -10.07 -5.47
C MET A 106 11.34 -9.86 -6.98
N TYR A 107 10.22 -9.45 -7.56
CA TYR A 107 10.13 -9.12 -8.97
C TYR A 107 10.21 -7.62 -9.15
N TYR A 108 10.99 -7.20 -10.15
CA TYR A 108 11.15 -5.80 -10.49
C TYR A 108 11.43 -5.65 -11.99
N ARG A 109 11.19 -4.45 -12.50
CA ARG A 109 11.50 -4.15 -13.89
C ARG A 109 12.97 -3.80 -14.06
N GLY A 110 13.65 -4.44 -15.01
CA GLY A 110 14.92 -4.01 -15.55
C GLY A 110 14.68 -3.23 -16.85
N TRP A 111 15.06 -1.95 -16.88
CA TRP A 111 14.93 -1.11 -18.07
C TRP A 111 16.07 -0.11 -18.15
N SER A 112 17.05 -0.44 -18.99
CA SER A 112 18.27 0.36 -19.14
C SER A 112 18.04 1.72 -19.80
N LEU A 113 16.97 1.88 -20.57
CA LEU A 113 16.68 3.04 -21.43
C LEU A 113 17.69 3.21 -22.59
N SER A 114 18.65 2.31 -22.74
CA SER A 114 19.71 2.41 -23.76
C SER A 114 19.26 1.90 -25.14
N ASP A 115 18.30 0.98 -25.17
CA ASP A 115 17.74 0.47 -26.43
C ASP A 115 16.43 1.21 -26.76
N PRO A 116 16.38 1.98 -27.85
CA PRO A 116 15.16 2.67 -28.28
C PRO A 116 14.02 1.70 -28.67
N LYS A 117 14.34 0.42 -28.93
CA LYS A 117 13.35 -0.63 -29.25
C LYS A 117 12.78 -1.28 -27.99
N ASP A 118 13.49 -1.21 -26.86
CA ASP A 118 13.02 -1.68 -25.56
C ASP A 118 12.19 -0.60 -24.87
N GLN A 119 10.92 -0.57 -25.16
CA GLN A 119 10.01 0.45 -24.64
C GLN A 119 9.43 0.11 -23.24
N ASN A 120 9.56 -1.14 -22.79
CA ASN A 120 8.83 -1.63 -21.60
C ASN A 120 9.73 -2.24 -20.52
N GLY A 121 11.00 -2.54 -20.84
CA GLY A 121 11.87 -3.30 -19.95
C GLY A 121 11.44 -4.76 -19.77
N MET A 122 12.20 -5.49 -18.98
CA MET A 122 11.98 -6.91 -18.70
C MET A 122 11.75 -7.15 -17.23
N ALA A 123 11.02 -8.22 -16.92
CA ALA A 123 10.83 -8.65 -15.55
C ALA A 123 12.08 -9.40 -15.07
N CYS A 124 12.69 -8.88 -14.03
CA CYS A 124 13.83 -9.46 -13.32
C CYS A 124 13.40 -10.01 -11.97
N VAL A 125 14.19 -10.93 -11.42
CA VAL A 125 13.97 -11.49 -10.09
C VAL A 125 15.21 -11.39 -9.23
N ALA A 126 15.02 -11.12 -7.93
CA ALA A 126 16.02 -11.31 -6.89
C ALA A 126 15.50 -12.29 -5.85
N GLU A 127 16.39 -13.01 -5.18
CA GLU A 127 16.09 -14.03 -4.20
C GLU A 127 16.68 -13.67 -2.83
N SER A 128 15.91 -13.94 -1.76
CA SER A 128 16.38 -13.90 -0.37
C SER A 128 16.08 -15.22 0.32
N ARG A 129 17.04 -15.72 1.13
CA ARG A 129 16.95 -16.95 1.93
C ARG A 129 17.02 -16.68 3.44
N ASP A 130 17.11 -15.43 3.83
CA ASP A 130 17.22 -14.98 5.22
C ASP A 130 16.05 -14.08 5.65
N GLY A 131 14.88 -14.32 5.05
CA GLY A 131 13.66 -13.58 5.39
C GLY A 131 13.64 -12.13 4.89
N GLY A 132 14.34 -11.81 3.80
CA GLY A 132 14.30 -10.50 3.15
C GLY A 132 15.34 -9.49 3.65
N VAL A 133 16.34 -9.94 4.41
CA VAL A 133 17.43 -9.10 4.90
C VAL A 133 18.50 -8.88 3.82
N THR A 134 18.95 -9.98 3.19
CA THR A 134 19.88 -9.92 2.07
C THR A 134 19.27 -10.52 0.81
N TRP A 135 19.70 -10.00 -0.34
CA TRP A 135 19.14 -10.38 -1.64
C TRP A 135 20.25 -10.63 -2.65
N THR A 136 20.07 -11.66 -3.46
CA THR A 136 20.95 -12.00 -4.57
C THR A 136 20.16 -11.98 -5.88
N LYS A 137 20.83 -11.68 -6.98
CA LYS A 137 20.31 -11.76 -8.34
C LYS A 137 20.81 -13.06 -8.96
N PRO A 138 19.96 -14.09 -9.07
CA PRO A 138 20.41 -15.41 -9.55
C PRO A 138 20.82 -15.35 -11.03
N ALA A 139 21.87 -16.06 -11.39
CA ALA A 139 22.28 -16.26 -12.79
C ALA A 139 21.35 -17.30 -13.45
N LEU A 140 20.18 -16.85 -13.90
CA LEU A 140 19.17 -17.74 -14.50
C LEU A 140 19.55 -18.13 -15.93
N ASN A 141 20.06 -17.20 -16.71
CA ASN A 141 20.43 -17.37 -18.12
C ASN A 141 19.31 -17.97 -19.00
N LEU A 142 18.04 -17.75 -18.61
CA LEU A 142 16.87 -18.18 -19.38
C LEU A 142 16.75 -17.41 -20.70
N VAL A 143 17.29 -16.20 -20.74
CA VAL A 143 17.35 -15.35 -21.93
C VAL A 143 18.75 -15.36 -22.47
N ALA A 144 18.94 -15.97 -23.64
CA ALA A 144 20.24 -16.06 -24.31
C ALA A 144 20.61 -14.72 -24.99
N LYS A 145 21.34 -13.86 -24.28
CA LYS A 145 21.90 -12.62 -24.81
C LYS A 145 23.38 -12.52 -24.40
N PRO A 146 24.32 -12.52 -25.37
CA PRO A 146 25.76 -12.43 -25.08
C PRO A 146 26.15 -11.19 -24.27
N GLU A 147 25.44 -10.07 -24.47
CA GLU A 147 25.65 -8.81 -23.74
C GLU A 147 25.07 -8.83 -22.31
N TRP A 148 24.37 -9.90 -21.93
CA TRP A 148 23.76 -10.04 -20.60
C TRP A 148 24.18 -11.36 -19.92
N PRO A 149 25.45 -11.55 -19.65
CA PRO A 149 25.92 -12.75 -18.96
C PRO A 149 25.32 -12.77 -17.53
N ASP A 150 24.98 -13.96 -17.08
CA ASP A 150 24.44 -14.20 -15.73
C ASP A 150 23.18 -13.37 -15.42
N ASN A 151 22.30 -13.22 -16.44
CA ASN A 151 21.08 -12.46 -16.25
C ASN A 151 20.07 -13.17 -15.35
N ASN A 152 19.31 -12.34 -14.61
CA ASN A 152 18.24 -12.73 -13.72
C ASN A 152 16.84 -12.40 -14.31
N VAL A 153 16.74 -12.41 -15.63
CA VAL A 153 15.50 -12.12 -16.35
C VAL A 153 14.61 -13.36 -16.34
N ILE A 154 13.35 -13.20 -15.96
CA ILE A 154 12.36 -14.28 -16.04
C ILE A 154 11.86 -14.44 -17.48
N ALA A 155 11.58 -15.67 -17.88
CA ALA A 155 11.26 -15.98 -19.27
C ALA A 155 10.17 -17.06 -19.38
N THR A 156 9.74 -17.31 -20.61
CA THR A 156 8.95 -18.49 -20.95
C THR A 156 9.88 -19.72 -21.08
N GLU A 157 9.29 -20.90 -21.19
CA GLU A 157 10.03 -22.18 -21.37
C GLU A 157 10.90 -22.18 -22.63
N ASP A 158 10.53 -21.41 -23.65
CA ASP A 158 11.29 -21.23 -24.91
C ASP A 158 12.27 -20.04 -24.87
N GLY A 159 12.54 -19.49 -23.69
CA GLY A 159 13.54 -18.44 -23.49
C GLY A 159 13.08 -17.03 -23.89
N VAL A 160 11.79 -16.82 -24.12
CA VAL A 160 11.27 -15.49 -24.42
C VAL A 160 11.15 -14.66 -23.13
N PRO A 161 11.84 -13.52 -23.02
CA PRO A 161 11.78 -12.68 -21.82
C PRO A 161 10.35 -12.16 -21.59
N ARG A 162 9.95 -12.10 -20.33
CA ARG A 162 8.65 -11.54 -19.97
C ARG A 162 8.75 -10.04 -19.76
N PHE A 163 7.74 -9.33 -20.22
CA PHE A 163 7.64 -7.89 -20.01
C PHE A 163 7.29 -7.60 -18.55
N ALA A 164 7.86 -6.53 -18.02
CA ALA A 164 7.68 -6.12 -16.63
C ALA A 164 6.37 -5.35 -16.38
N PHE A 165 5.51 -5.21 -17.37
CA PHE A 165 4.34 -4.34 -17.24
C PHE A 165 3.11 -4.94 -17.92
N PRO A 166 1.99 -5.05 -17.22
CA PRO A 166 1.66 -4.78 -15.81
C PRO A 166 1.81 -6.00 -14.88
N CYS A 167 2.84 -6.78 -15.08
CA CYS A 167 3.09 -8.06 -14.43
C CYS A 167 3.37 -7.89 -12.93
N ALA A 168 2.67 -8.63 -12.11
CA ALA A 168 2.94 -8.78 -10.68
C ALA A 168 2.71 -10.24 -10.30
N PRO A 169 3.76 -11.10 -10.32
CA PRO A 169 3.63 -12.49 -9.92
C PRO A 169 3.09 -12.62 -8.49
N TRP A 170 2.21 -13.61 -8.28
CA TRP A 170 1.64 -13.94 -6.97
C TRP A 170 1.59 -15.45 -6.76
N VAL A 171 1.51 -15.88 -5.50
CA VAL A 171 1.28 -17.28 -5.14
C VAL A 171 -0.22 -17.56 -5.13
N ASP A 172 -0.65 -18.53 -5.91
CA ASP A 172 -2.04 -19.01 -5.89
C ASP A 172 -2.24 -19.95 -4.71
N THR A 173 -2.97 -19.48 -3.70
CA THR A 173 -3.27 -20.23 -2.47
C THR A 173 -4.58 -21.01 -2.54
N ARG A 174 -5.26 -21.02 -3.68
CA ARG A 174 -6.51 -21.79 -3.86
C ARG A 174 -6.28 -23.26 -3.52
N PRO A 175 -7.16 -23.90 -2.74
CA PRO A 175 -7.09 -25.32 -2.48
C PRO A 175 -7.09 -26.14 -3.78
N GLY A 176 -6.19 -27.13 -3.89
CA GLY A 176 -6.11 -28.03 -5.03
C GLY A 176 -5.42 -27.46 -6.28
N VAL A 177 -4.83 -26.25 -6.24
CA VAL A 177 -4.04 -25.76 -7.36
C VAL A 177 -2.82 -26.67 -7.59
N PRO A 178 -2.54 -27.09 -8.84
CA PRO A 178 -1.37 -27.93 -9.13
C PRO A 178 -0.06 -27.22 -8.75
N ALA A 179 0.92 -27.96 -8.25
CA ALA A 179 2.24 -27.43 -7.94
C ALA A 179 2.91 -26.75 -9.14
N THR A 180 2.66 -27.25 -10.34
CA THR A 180 3.14 -26.67 -11.62
C THR A 180 2.52 -25.32 -11.97
N GLU A 181 1.50 -24.90 -11.21
CA GLU A 181 0.77 -23.64 -11.41
C GLU A 181 0.71 -22.78 -10.15
N ARG A 182 1.57 -23.05 -9.18
CA ARG A 182 1.58 -22.39 -7.88
C ARG A 182 1.84 -20.89 -7.97
N VAL A 183 2.70 -20.47 -8.88
CA VAL A 183 2.93 -19.03 -9.13
C VAL A 183 2.21 -18.66 -10.41
N LYS A 184 1.45 -17.58 -10.34
CA LYS A 184 0.74 -17.02 -11.50
C LYS A 184 1.15 -15.58 -11.74
N MET A 185 0.97 -15.15 -12.98
CA MET A 185 1.18 -13.76 -13.38
C MET A 185 0.20 -13.40 -14.50
N ILE A 186 -0.15 -12.14 -14.61
CA ILE A 186 -1.00 -11.62 -15.68
C ILE A 186 -0.23 -10.64 -16.56
N GLU A 187 -0.60 -10.59 -17.81
CA GLU A 187 -0.09 -9.67 -18.80
C GLU A 187 -1.26 -9.07 -19.59
N SER A 188 -1.29 -7.77 -19.80
CA SER A 188 -2.35 -7.13 -20.57
C SER A 188 -1.94 -6.98 -22.03
N MET A 189 -2.89 -7.25 -22.94
CA MET A 189 -2.69 -7.11 -24.40
C MET A 189 -3.88 -6.38 -25.02
N PRO A 190 -3.68 -5.55 -26.06
CA PRO A 190 -4.77 -5.02 -26.86
C PRO A 190 -5.60 -6.15 -27.45
N VAL A 191 -6.93 -5.96 -27.54
CA VAL A 191 -7.83 -6.94 -28.16
C VAL A 191 -7.59 -7.03 -29.67
N SER A 192 -7.15 -5.93 -30.31
CA SER A 192 -6.81 -5.87 -31.73
C SER A 192 -5.70 -6.82 -32.19
N GLY A 193 -5.01 -7.48 -31.23
CA GLY A 193 -3.97 -8.45 -31.56
C GLY A 193 -2.64 -7.86 -32.03
N GLU A 194 -2.52 -6.54 -32.11
CA GLU A 194 -1.27 -5.89 -32.48
C GLU A 194 -0.24 -5.99 -31.35
N LYS A 195 1.00 -6.30 -31.77
CA LYS A 195 2.14 -6.46 -30.86
C LYS A 195 2.24 -5.29 -29.87
N HIS A 196 2.32 -5.62 -28.60
CA HIS A 196 2.67 -4.77 -27.45
C HIS A 196 2.94 -3.29 -27.75
N THR A 197 1.91 -2.55 -27.92
CA THR A 197 1.96 -1.10 -27.96
C THR A 197 1.02 -0.55 -26.89
N ALA A 198 1.15 -1.06 -25.66
CA ALA A 198 0.39 -0.55 -24.51
C ALA A 198 0.50 0.97 -24.38
N MET A 199 1.53 1.56 -24.97
CA MET A 199 1.67 3.02 -25.12
C MET A 199 1.01 3.58 -26.39
N ARG A 200 0.65 2.77 -27.39
CA ARG A 200 0.09 3.28 -28.66
C ARG A 200 -1.43 3.23 -28.76
N ASP A 201 -2.08 2.35 -27.98
CA ASP A 201 -3.53 2.39 -27.80
C ASP A 201 -3.91 2.36 -26.32
N PRO A 202 -3.76 3.47 -25.61
CA PRO A 202 -4.12 3.55 -24.19
C PRO A 202 -5.64 3.49 -23.96
N VAL A 203 -6.45 3.64 -24.99
CA VAL A 203 -7.90 3.86 -24.88
C VAL A 203 -8.71 2.62 -25.18
N GLY A 204 -8.21 1.72 -26.04
CA GLY A 204 -8.93 0.53 -26.50
C GLY A 204 -9.10 -0.56 -25.44
N PRO A 205 -10.04 -1.51 -25.69
CA PRO A 205 -10.24 -2.67 -24.82
C PRO A 205 -8.97 -3.52 -24.72
N LYS A 206 -8.71 -4.05 -23.52
CA LYS A 206 -7.55 -4.91 -23.24
C LYS A 206 -8.00 -6.23 -22.67
N ARG A 207 -7.33 -7.31 -23.12
CA ARG A 207 -7.48 -8.65 -22.58
C ARG A 207 -6.31 -8.98 -21.66
N LEU A 208 -6.55 -9.88 -20.71
CA LEU A 208 -5.49 -10.47 -19.90
C LEU A 208 -5.03 -11.80 -20.50
N VAL A 209 -3.74 -12.03 -20.44
CA VAL A 209 -3.09 -13.32 -20.69
C VAL A 209 -2.56 -13.83 -19.35
N PHE A 210 -2.87 -15.06 -19.03
CA PHE A 210 -2.49 -15.69 -17.76
C PHE A 210 -1.31 -16.63 -17.98
N TRP A 211 -0.37 -16.55 -17.06
CA TRP A 211 0.85 -17.34 -17.03
C TRP A 211 0.94 -18.09 -15.73
N ALA A 212 1.53 -19.27 -15.77
CA ALA A 212 1.76 -20.12 -14.61
C ALA A 212 3.21 -20.59 -14.54
N SER A 213 3.68 -20.85 -13.34
CA SER A 213 5.03 -21.33 -13.04
C SER A 213 5.02 -22.19 -11.79
N SER A 214 5.93 -23.16 -11.71
CA SER A 214 6.22 -23.94 -10.50
C SER A 214 7.33 -23.32 -9.65
N ASP A 215 8.27 -22.62 -10.28
CA ASP A 215 9.51 -22.12 -9.68
C ASP A 215 9.58 -20.61 -9.52
N GLY A 216 8.62 -19.89 -10.15
CA GLY A 216 8.54 -18.45 -10.13
C GLY A 216 9.48 -17.73 -11.11
N VAL A 217 10.22 -18.44 -11.94
CA VAL A 217 11.18 -17.85 -12.89
C VAL A 217 10.93 -18.27 -14.33
N THR A 218 10.45 -19.49 -14.57
CA THR A 218 10.08 -20.01 -15.88
C THR A 218 8.56 -20.08 -15.99
N PHE A 219 7.99 -19.40 -16.98
CA PHE A 219 6.55 -19.28 -17.13
C PHE A 219 6.03 -19.92 -18.40
N ARG A 220 4.89 -20.59 -18.31
CA ARG A 220 4.11 -21.07 -19.46
C ARG A 220 2.73 -20.42 -19.48
N LYS A 221 2.14 -20.32 -20.66
CA LYS A 221 0.75 -19.87 -20.74
C LYS A 221 -0.16 -20.87 -20.02
N LEU A 222 -1.08 -20.34 -19.23
CA LEU A 222 -2.13 -21.16 -18.63
C LEU A 222 -3.00 -21.76 -19.76
N ALA A 223 -3.37 -23.02 -19.66
CA ALA A 223 -4.20 -23.69 -20.64
C ALA A 223 -5.35 -24.45 -19.93
N PRO A 224 -6.61 -24.18 -20.28
CA PRO A 224 -7.08 -23.14 -21.20
C PRO A 224 -6.79 -21.73 -20.70
N GLN A 225 -6.73 -20.76 -21.64
CA GLN A 225 -6.60 -19.35 -21.27
C GLN A 225 -7.93 -18.80 -20.77
N PRO A 226 -7.94 -18.10 -19.62
CA PRO A 226 -9.11 -17.33 -19.20
C PRO A 226 -9.45 -16.21 -20.20
N GLU A 227 -10.73 -16.00 -20.45
CA GLU A 227 -11.20 -14.89 -21.27
C GLU A 227 -11.65 -13.73 -20.37
N PHE A 228 -10.77 -12.76 -20.18
CA PHE A 228 -11.12 -11.52 -19.51
C PHE A 228 -10.76 -10.32 -20.38
N VAL A 229 -11.76 -9.50 -20.68
CA VAL A 229 -11.61 -8.25 -21.41
C VAL A 229 -12.17 -7.11 -20.56
N SER A 230 -11.40 -6.03 -20.46
CA SER A 230 -11.86 -4.78 -19.84
C SER A 230 -12.03 -3.71 -20.91
N ASP A 231 -13.18 -3.06 -20.90
CA ASP A 231 -13.54 -1.88 -21.70
C ASP A 231 -13.34 -0.57 -20.92
N LEU A 232 -12.94 -0.65 -19.66
CA LEU A 232 -12.64 0.53 -18.87
C LEU A 232 -11.42 1.26 -19.46
N ARG A 233 -11.52 2.57 -19.53
CA ARG A 233 -10.51 3.42 -20.17
C ARG A 233 -9.13 3.21 -19.56
N ASN A 234 -8.14 2.96 -20.41
CA ASN A 234 -6.74 2.76 -20.04
C ASN A 234 -6.55 1.71 -18.92
N SER A 235 -7.32 0.61 -19.00
CA SER A 235 -7.25 -0.48 -18.04
C SER A 235 -5.87 -1.14 -18.03
N PHE A 236 -5.46 -1.64 -16.88
CA PHE A 236 -4.21 -2.37 -16.61
C PHE A 236 -2.92 -1.55 -16.79
N ASP A 237 -2.99 -0.24 -16.95
CA ASP A 237 -1.81 0.63 -17.01
C ASP A 237 -1.33 0.96 -15.58
N GLY A 238 -0.53 0.11 -14.98
CA GLY A 238 0.01 0.26 -13.62
C GLY A 238 0.01 -1.03 -12.83
N GLY A 239 0.27 -0.95 -11.54
CA GLY A 239 0.25 -2.11 -10.66
C GLY A 239 -1.16 -2.69 -10.55
N ASN A 240 -1.28 -3.96 -10.91
CA ASN A 240 -2.51 -4.73 -10.77
C ASN A 240 -2.21 -5.88 -9.83
N THR A 241 -3.16 -6.23 -8.96
CA THR A 241 -3.00 -7.31 -7.98
C THR A 241 -4.10 -8.32 -8.11
N MET A 242 -3.73 -9.57 -8.03
CA MET A 242 -4.66 -10.67 -7.98
C MET A 242 -4.28 -11.65 -6.88
N PHE A 243 -5.28 -12.26 -6.27
CA PHE A 243 -5.11 -13.27 -5.23
C PHE A 243 -6.34 -14.17 -5.13
N TRP A 244 -6.17 -15.35 -4.54
CA TRP A 244 -7.27 -16.15 -4.04
C TRP A 244 -7.71 -15.60 -2.69
N SER A 245 -8.98 -15.29 -2.52
CA SER A 245 -9.55 -14.88 -1.24
C SER A 245 -10.16 -16.07 -0.51
N GLU A 246 -9.56 -16.44 0.61
CA GLU A 246 -10.14 -17.45 1.50
C GLU A 246 -11.47 -16.99 2.11
N ALA A 247 -11.60 -15.70 2.38
CA ALA A 247 -12.83 -15.14 2.96
C ALA A 247 -13.98 -15.11 1.96
N GLU A 248 -13.71 -14.97 0.66
CA GLU A 248 -14.73 -14.92 -0.39
C GLU A 248 -14.83 -16.22 -1.20
N GLN A 249 -13.89 -17.17 -1.04
CA GLN A 249 -13.79 -18.42 -1.78
C GLN A 249 -13.80 -18.21 -3.30
N GLN A 250 -13.02 -17.21 -3.75
CA GLN A 250 -12.88 -16.84 -5.16
C GLN A 250 -11.59 -16.03 -5.40
N TYR A 251 -11.18 -15.94 -6.65
CA TYR A 251 -10.15 -15.01 -7.08
C TYR A 251 -10.68 -13.58 -7.08
N VAL A 252 -9.85 -12.65 -6.65
CA VAL A 252 -10.14 -11.23 -6.66
C VAL A 252 -9.03 -10.52 -7.44
N LEU A 253 -9.42 -9.74 -8.43
CA LEU A 253 -8.52 -8.92 -9.23
C LEU A 253 -8.84 -7.46 -8.99
N TYR A 254 -7.84 -6.70 -8.55
CA TYR A 254 -7.85 -5.24 -8.54
C TYR A 254 -6.93 -4.74 -9.65
N TYR A 255 -7.45 -3.83 -10.49
CA TYR A 255 -6.67 -3.26 -11.58
C TYR A 255 -6.94 -1.78 -11.78
N ARG A 256 -5.94 -1.09 -12.27
CA ARG A 256 -6.03 0.34 -12.54
C ARG A 256 -6.82 0.63 -13.82
N PHE A 257 -7.60 1.69 -13.78
CA PHE A 257 -8.23 2.31 -14.94
C PHE A 257 -8.26 3.83 -14.77
N TRP A 258 -8.70 4.57 -15.79
CA TRP A 258 -8.88 6.01 -15.70
C TRP A 258 -10.37 6.34 -15.55
N ASP A 259 -10.74 6.87 -14.37
CA ASP A 259 -12.07 7.38 -14.11
C ASP A 259 -12.23 8.75 -14.78
N VAL A 260 -12.98 8.77 -15.87
CA VAL A 260 -13.26 9.96 -16.67
C VAL A 260 -14.56 10.67 -16.27
N SER A 261 -15.24 10.21 -15.24
CA SER A 261 -16.47 10.85 -14.73
C SER A 261 -16.22 12.26 -14.19
N ALA A 262 -14.96 12.59 -13.86
CA ALA A 262 -14.52 13.94 -13.53
C ALA A 262 -13.16 14.24 -14.16
N LYS A 263 -12.91 15.53 -14.47
CA LYS A 263 -11.61 15.98 -14.99
C LYS A 263 -10.59 16.03 -13.84
N ALA A 264 -9.39 15.51 -14.09
CA ALA A 264 -8.26 15.72 -13.18
C ALA A 264 -7.83 17.21 -13.20
N PRO A 265 -7.22 17.72 -12.10
CA PRO A 265 -6.94 19.15 -11.93
C PRO A 265 -6.00 19.76 -12.99
N SER A 266 -5.14 18.97 -13.61
CA SER A 266 -4.12 19.44 -14.54
C SER A 266 -4.51 19.17 -15.99
N ALA A 267 -4.54 20.22 -16.80
CA ALA A 267 -4.78 20.14 -18.24
C ALA A 267 -3.61 19.51 -19.02
N ASP A 268 -2.44 19.41 -18.42
CA ASP A 268 -1.19 18.96 -19.06
C ASP A 268 -0.99 17.44 -19.08
N VAL A 269 -1.89 16.68 -18.49
CA VAL A 269 -1.77 15.24 -18.31
C VAL A 269 -2.10 14.45 -19.56
N ASP A 270 -2.64 15.12 -20.54
CA ASP A 270 -3.24 14.47 -21.69
C ASP A 270 -2.27 14.19 -22.85
N ARG A 271 -1.01 13.91 -22.58
CA ARG A 271 -0.11 13.37 -23.63
C ARG A 271 -0.53 12.00 -24.13
N LEU A 272 -1.39 11.30 -23.39
CA LEU A 272 -1.91 9.98 -23.70
C LEU A 272 -3.42 9.94 -23.90
N GLY A 273 -4.09 11.10 -24.08
CA GLY A 273 -5.52 11.18 -24.37
C GLY A 273 -6.46 10.90 -23.20
N GLY A 274 -5.98 10.96 -21.95
CA GLY A 274 -6.76 10.60 -20.78
C GLY A 274 -6.92 11.73 -19.77
N ARG A 275 -8.05 12.45 -19.79
CA ARG A 275 -8.41 13.43 -18.77
C ARG A 275 -9.25 12.77 -17.69
N GLY A 276 -8.62 12.10 -16.73
CA GLY A 276 -9.34 11.41 -15.65
C GLY A 276 -8.46 11.17 -14.44
N TYR A 277 -9.04 10.57 -13.41
CA TYR A 277 -8.32 10.14 -12.23
C TYR A 277 -7.89 8.69 -12.38
N ARG A 278 -6.64 8.36 -12.03
CA ARG A 278 -6.19 6.99 -11.88
C ARG A 278 -6.93 6.36 -10.70
N SER A 279 -7.77 5.39 -10.98
CA SER A 279 -8.64 4.73 -10.01
C SER A 279 -8.53 3.21 -10.13
N MET A 280 -9.19 2.49 -9.24
CA MET A 280 -9.17 1.03 -9.20
C MET A 280 -10.54 0.45 -9.50
N ALA A 281 -10.56 -0.64 -10.28
CA ALA A 281 -11.72 -1.50 -10.46
C ALA A 281 -11.46 -2.86 -9.84
N ARG A 282 -12.52 -3.50 -9.38
CA ARG A 282 -12.52 -4.84 -8.79
C ARG A 282 -13.39 -5.77 -9.62
N THR A 283 -12.92 -6.99 -9.84
CA THR A 283 -13.67 -8.09 -10.43
C THR A 283 -13.29 -9.41 -9.76
N THR A 284 -14.13 -10.41 -9.88
CA THR A 284 -13.92 -11.71 -9.23
C THR A 284 -14.21 -12.87 -10.15
N SER A 285 -13.62 -14.03 -9.85
CA SER A 285 -13.84 -15.29 -10.55
C SER A 285 -13.69 -16.48 -9.60
N LYS A 286 -14.50 -17.50 -9.74
CA LYS A 286 -14.37 -18.74 -8.95
C LYS A 286 -13.31 -19.68 -9.50
N ASP A 287 -13.00 -19.59 -10.78
CA ASP A 287 -12.22 -20.58 -11.53
C ASP A 287 -11.17 -19.98 -12.47
N LEU A 288 -11.03 -18.67 -12.51
CA LEU A 288 -10.28 -17.84 -13.46
C LEU A 288 -10.94 -17.73 -14.84
N MET A 289 -11.86 -18.63 -15.20
CA MET A 289 -12.42 -18.69 -16.56
C MET A 289 -13.56 -17.70 -16.76
N VAL A 290 -14.45 -17.59 -15.76
CA VAL A 290 -15.62 -16.70 -15.83
C VAL A 290 -15.44 -15.58 -14.80
N TRP A 291 -15.54 -14.34 -15.27
CA TRP A 291 -15.33 -13.15 -14.45
C TRP A 291 -16.61 -12.34 -14.30
N THR A 292 -16.80 -11.78 -13.13
CA THR A 292 -17.88 -10.82 -12.87
C THR A 292 -17.62 -9.51 -13.63
N LYS A 293 -18.68 -8.75 -13.91
CA LYS A 293 -18.51 -7.40 -14.46
C LYS A 293 -17.66 -6.55 -13.49
N PRO A 294 -16.63 -5.86 -14.00
CA PRO A 294 -15.80 -5.01 -13.17
C PRO A 294 -16.60 -3.88 -12.51
N VAL A 295 -16.31 -3.61 -11.25
CA VAL A 295 -16.91 -2.53 -10.46
C VAL A 295 -15.82 -1.54 -10.06
N PRO A 296 -15.92 -0.25 -10.41
CA PRO A 296 -15.06 0.79 -9.88
C PRO A 296 -15.15 0.84 -8.35
N MET A 297 -14.00 0.93 -7.68
CA MET A 297 -13.95 1.08 -6.22
C MET A 297 -14.38 2.49 -5.81
N SER A 298 -15.19 2.57 -4.78
CA SER A 298 -15.54 3.82 -4.12
C SER A 298 -14.49 4.19 -3.07
N TYR A 299 -14.32 5.49 -2.82
CA TYR A 299 -13.46 6.04 -1.76
C TYR A 299 -14.27 6.86 -0.74
N GLY A 300 -15.61 6.66 -0.71
CA GLY A 300 -16.51 7.41 0.14
C GLY A 300 -16.57 8.89 -0.23
N ASN A 301 -16.82 9.72 0.77
CA ASN A 301 -16.94 11.19 0.59
C ASN A 301 -15.59 11.92 0.78
N THR A 302 -14.48 11.27 0.46
CA THR A 302 -13.16 11.89 0.56
C THR A 302 -12.79 12.66 -0.71
N PRO A 303 -11.88 13.65 -0.65
CA PRO A 303 -11.35 14.29 -1.83
C PRO A 303 -10.83 13.26 -2.84
N ARG A 304 -11.02 13.53 -4.14
CA ARG A 304 -10.50 12.64 -5.18
C ARG A 304 -8.98 12.70 -5.22
N GLU A 305 -8.36 11.52 -5.23
CA GLU A 305 -6.92 11.33 -5.34
C GLU A 305 -6.60 10.44 -6.53
N GLN A 306 -5.36 10.48 -7.02
CA GLN A 306 -4.88 9.59 -8.07
C GLN A 306 -4.04 8.48 -7.46
N PHE A 307 -4.47 7.22 -7.64
CA PHE A 307 -3.72 6.05 -7.19
C PHE A 307 -3.01 5.41 -8.37
N TYR A 308 -1.69 5.57 -8.42
CA TYR A 308 -0.88 5.09 -9.54
C TYR A 308 -0.62 3.58 -9.45
N ILE A 309 -0.28 3.09 -8.27
CA ILE A 309 -0.11 1.67 -7.95
C ILE A 309 -1.09 1.33 -6.85
N ASN A 310 -1.76 0.19 -7.01
CA ASN A 310 -2.59 -0.42 -5.98
C ASN A 310 -2.01 -1.79 -5.63
N ASN A 311 -1.76 -2.01 -4.36
CA ASN A 311 -1.21 -3.27 -3.84
C ASN A 311 -2.21 -3.97 -2.93
N THR A 312 -3.50 -3.88 -3.24
CA THR A 312 -4.55 -4.53 -2.43
C THR A 312 -4.30 -6.02 -2.33
N GLN A 313 -4.22 -6.51 -1.11
CA GLN A 313 -3.98 -7.91 -0.80
C GLN A 313 -4.60 -8.28 0.55
N PRO A 314 -4.99 -9.54 0.77
CA PRO A 314 -5.43 -9.97 2.09
C PRO A 314 -4.28 -9.92 3.08
N TYR A 315 -4.58 -9.51 4.31
CA TYR A 315 -3.60 -9.55 5.37
C TYR A 315 -3.50 -10.98 5.93
N PHE A 316 -2.33 -11.59 5.90
CA PHE A 316 -2.14 -13.02 6.20
C PHE A 316 -2.59 -13.44 7.60
N ARG A 317 -2.64 -12.52 8.59
CA ARG A 317 -3.15 -12.79 9.94
C ARG A 317 -4.65 -12.55 10.08
N ALA A 318 -5.25 -11.83 9.13
CA ALA A 318 -6.68 -11.49 9.09
C ALA A 318 -7.15 -11.43 7.62
N PRO A 319 -7.31 -12.60 6.94
CA PRO A 319 -7.52 -12.66 5.48
C PRO A 319 -8.80 -11.99 4.97
N HIS A 320 -9.74 -11.66 5.85
CA HIS A 320 -10.94 -10.89 5.53
C HIS A 320 -10.70 -9.37 5.48
N LEU A 321 -9.52 -8.90 5.91
CA LEU A 321 -9.08 -7.51 5.79
C LEU A 321 -8.13 -7.37 4.60
N TYR A 322 -8.46 -6.48 3.70
CA TYR A 322 -7.63 -6.17 2.53
C TYR A 322 -6.90 -4.87 2.76
N LEU A 323 -5.58 -4.93 2.70
CA LEU A 323 -4.68 -3.80 2.91
C LEU A 323 -4.03 -3.42 1.59
N ALA A 324 -3.98 -2.14 1.32
CA ALA A 324 -3.38 -1.60 0.11
C ALA A 324 -2.45 -0.42 0.45
N PRO A 325 -1.16 -0.67 0.67
CA PRO A 325 -0.16 0.38 0.53
C PRO A 325 -0.17 0.87 -0.92
N ALA A 326 -0.82 2.00 -1.18
CA ALA A 326 -1.10 2.48 -2.52
C ALA A 326 -0.27 3.73 -2.84
N ALA A 327 0.35 3.77 -4.03
CA ALA A 327 1.09 4.94 -4.48
C ALA A 327 0.12 6.06 -4.87
N ARG A 328 0.13 7.16 -4.11
CA ARG A 328 -0.61 8.38 -4.41
C ARG A 328 0.23 9.28 -5.30
N PHE A 329 -0.33 9.64 -6.43
CA PHE A 329 0.32 10.47 -7.44
C PHE A 329 -0.23 11.89 -7.39
N MET A 330 0.64 12.83 -7.11
CA MET A 330 0.32 14.25 -6.98
C MET A 330 0.73 14.99 -8.25
N GLU A 331 -0.16 14.96 -9.20
CA GLU A 331 0.04 15.55 -10.52
C GLU A 331 0.17 17.08 -10.47
N GLY A 332 1.14 17.62 -11.20
CA GLY A 332 1.42 19.06 -11.23
C GLY A 332 1.97 19.62 -9.92
N ARG A 333 2.19 18.79 -8.90
CA ARG A 333 2.74 19.24 -7.61
C ARG A 333 4.26 19.13 -7.60
N ARG A 334 4.90 20.17 -8.07
CA ARG A 334 6.36 20.28 -8.09
C ARG A 334 6.90 20.52 -6.68
N ALA A 335 7.78 19.62 -6.22
CA ALA A 335 8.46 19.73 -4.94
C ALA A 335 9.93 20.20 -5.07
N ILE A 336 10.55 19.99 -6.24
CA ILE A 336 11.96 20.31 -6.52
C ILE A 336 12.11 21.01 -7.88
N THR A 337 13.19 21.78 -8.05
CA THR A 337 13.52 22.41 -9.33
C THR A 337 14.12 21.41 -10.33
N LEU A 338 14.20 21.80 -11.60
CA LEU A 338 14.90 20.99 -12.63
C LEU A 338 16.38 20.77 -12.27
N GLU A 339 17.05 21.78 -11.71
CA GLU A 339 18.46 21.71 -11.29
C GLU A 339 18.65 20.71 -10.13
N GLN A 340 17.74 20.76 -9.14
CA GLN A 340 17.74 19.80 -8.03
C GLN A 340 17.47 18.37 -8.52
N GLY A 341 16.58 18.19 -9.49
CA GLY A 341 16.34 16.91 -10.14
C GLY A 341 17.59 16.42 -10.89
N ALA A 342 18.25 17.29 -11.64
CA ALA A 342 19.49 16.96 -12.33
C ALA A 342 20.61 16.58 -11.35
N SER A 343 20.74 17.31 -10.24
CA SER A 343 21.74 16.99 -9.20
C SER A 343 21.47 15.64 -8.52
N ALA A 344 20.22 15.20 -8.47
CA ALA A 344 19.85 13.86 -8.00
C ALA A 344 20.09 12.75 -9.05
N GLY A 345 20.58 13.10 -10.24
CA GLY A 345 20.84 12.14 -11.32
C GLY A 345 19.61 11.72 -12.10
N LEU A 346 18.57 12.54 -12.11
CA LEU A 346 17.32 12.29 -12.84
C LEU A 346 17.57 12.27 -14.35
N VAL A 347 17.06 11.23 -15.02
CA VAL A 347 17.08 11.12 -16.47
C VAL A 347 15.86 11.84 -17.04
N ASN A 348 16.07 12.96 -17.72
CA ASN A 348 14.99 13.80 -18.25
C ASN A 348 14.57 13.46 -19.70
N ALA A 349 15.02 12.32 -20.22
CA ALA A 349 14.65 11.88 -21.55
C ALA A 349 14.42 10.35 -21.60
N ILE A 350 13.36 9.95 -22.28
CA ILE A 350 13.13 8.55 -22.67
C ILE A 350 13.09 8.56 -24.20
N GLY A 351 14.09 7.96 -24.84
CA GLY A 351 14.29 8.08 -26.28
C GLY A 351 14.45 9.55 -26.70
N SER A 352 13.69 10.01 -27.67
CA SER A 352 13.68 11.41 -28.13
C SER A 352 12.76 12.34 -27.31
N ALA A 353 11.95 11.80 -26.39
CA ALA A 353 11.00 12.59 -25.61
C ALA A 353 11.67 13.20 -24.39
N LYS A 354 11.72 14.54 -24.32
CA LYS A 354 12.09 15.27 -23.09
C LYS A 354 10.86 15.31 -22.17
N ILE A 355 10.99 14.72 -21.01
CA ILE A 355 9.93 14.69 -20.00
C ILE A 355 10.46 15.31 -18.70
N ASP A 356 9.72 16.27 -18.18
CA ASP A 356 10.03 16.88 -16.89
C ASP A 356 9.48 16.02 -15.74
N TRP A 357 10.32 15.18 -15.17
CA TRP A 357 9.99 14.30 -14.06
C TRP A 357 10.04 14.98 -12.69
N THR A 358 10.32 16.28 -12.64
CA THR A 358 10.25 17.08 -11.40
C THR A 358 8.91 17.78 -11.22
N ARG A 359 8.04 17.73 -12.22
CA ARG A 359 6.72 18.42 -12.19
C ARG A 359 5.69 17.76 -11.26
N ASP A 360 5.89 16.51 -10.93
CA ASP A 360 5.00 15.71 -10.10
C ASP A 360 5.77 15.14 -8.93
N CYS A 361 5.10 14.79 -7.85
CA CYS A 361 5.66 14.00 -6.75
C CYS A 361 4.71 12.88 -6.34
N SER A 362 5.18 11.97 -5.52
CA SER A 362 4.41 10.81 -5.07
C SER A 362 4.78 10.45 -3.63
N ASP A 363 3.81 9.92 -2.91
CA ASP A 363 3.97 9.23 -1.64
C ASP A 363 3.15 7.93 -1.65
N ALA A 364 3.05 7.25 -0.52
CA ALA A 364 2.12 6.15 -0.40
C ALA A 364 1.19 6.33 0.79
N VAL A 365 -0.07 5.93 0.59
CA VAL A 365 -1.13 5.93 1.61
C VAL A 365 -1.56 4.51 1.93
N LEU A 366 -2.24 4.32 3.03
CA LEU A 366 -2.90 3.06 3.36
C LEU A 366 -4.39 3.15 3.01
N LEU A 367 -4.81 2.36 2.03
CA LEU A 367 -6.22 2.09 1.78
C LEU A 367 -6.57 0.76 2.46
N THR A 368 -7.74 0.69 3.05
CA THR A 368 -8.23 -0.56 3.63
C THR A 368 -9.58 -0.93 3.05
N SER A 369 -9.89 -2.23 3.01
CA SER A 369 -11.18 -2.73 2.58
C SER A 369 -11.47 -4.04 3.31
N ARG A 370 -12.68 -4.53 3.21
CA ARG A 370 -13.07 -5.85 3.75
C ARG A 370 -13.48 -6.77 2.61
N ALA A 371 -13.31 -8.06 2.81
CA ALA A 371 -13.71 -9.06 1.82
C ALA A 371 -15.15 -8.84 1.33
N GLY A 372 -15.36 -8.88 0.03
CA GLY A 372 -16.64 -8.62 -0.63
C GLY A 372 -17.00 -7.15 -0.83
N ALA A 373 -16.29 -6.20 -0.21
CA ALA A 373 -16.58 -4.79 -0.37
C ALA A 373 -16.08 -4.22 -1.71
N THR A 374 -16.80 -3.23 -2.23
CA THR A 374 -16.44 -2.45 -3.41
C THR A 374 -16.09 -1.00 -3.05
N ALA A 375 -15.66 -0.80 -1.82
CA ALA A 375 -15.23 0.48 -1.29
C ALA A 375 -13.93 0.33 -0.51
N TYR A 376 -13.07 1.33 -0.63
CA TYR A 376 -11.96 1.52 0.29
C TYR A 376 -12.39 2.44 1.44
N ASP A 377 -11.99 2.07 2.64
CA ASP A 377 -12.03 2.96 3.79
C ASP A 377 -10.84 3.94 3.71
N ARG A 378 -11.10 5.20 4.01
CA ARG A 378 -10.15 6.31 4.02
C ARG A 378 -10.13 7.00 5.38
N THR A 379 -10.27 6.23 6.46
CA THR A 379 -10.10 6.75 7.83
C THR A 379 -8.78 7.51 7.98
N PHE A 380 -7.73 7.04 7.31
CA PHE A 380 -6.42 7.69 7.30
C PHE A 380 -6.17 8.35 5.94
N MET A 381 -6.20 9.68 5.91
CA MET A 381 -5.92 10.50 4.73
C MET A 381 -4.44 10.86 4.61
N GLU A 382 -3.70 10.78 5.72
CA GLU A 382 -2.29 11.09 5.80
C GLU A 382 -1.41 10.04 5.08
N THR A 383 -0.17 10.42 4.85
CA THR A 383 0.84 9.58 4.23
C THR A 383 1.23 8.43 5.14
N PHE A 384 1.22 7.20 4.61
CA PHE A 384 1.69 5.99 5.27
C PHE A 384 3.20 5.75 5.04
N ILE A 385 3.69 5.97 3.81
CA ILE A 385 5.12 5.91 3.48
C ILE A 385 5.54 7.27 2.95
N ARG A 386 6.28 8.03 3.77
CA ARG A 386 6.78 9.35 3.39
C ARG A 386 7.93 9.26 2.39
N PRO A 387 8.07 10.26 1.50
CA PRO A 387 9.24 10.35 0.64
C PRO A 387 10.56 10.39 1.42
N GLY A 388 10.59 11.08 2.55
CA GLY A 388 11.81 11.31 3.32
C GLY A 388 12.67 12.45 2.75
N PRO A 389 13.84 12.71 3.35
CA PRO A 389 14.75 13.77 2.94
C PRO A 389 15.47 13.42 1.63
N GLY A 390 15.98 14.45 0.94
CA GLY A 390 16.73 14.30 -0.30
C GLY A 390 15.91 14.49 -1.57
N TYR A 391 16.47 15.19 -2.55
CA TYR A 391 15.77 15.56 -3.79
C TYR A 391 15.29 14.37 -4.60
N GLY A 392 16.04 13.26 -4.59
CA GLY A 392 15.69 12.05 -5.33
C GLY A 392 14.35 11.43 -4.93
N ASN A 393 13.93 11.62 -3.69
CA ASN A 393 12.66 11.11 -3.18
C ASN A 393 11.44 11.93 -3.66
N TRP A 394 11.67 13.13 -4.19
CA TRP A 394 10.61 14.08 -4.55
C TRP A 394 10.41 14.22 -6.06
N THR A 395 10.90 13.25 -6.82
CA THR A 395 10.65 13.14 -8.25
C THR A 395 9.38 12.35 -8.53
N SER A 396 8.86 12.51 -9.73
CA SER A 396 7.71 11.76 -10.23
C SER A 396 7.90 10.23 -10.08
N ARG A 397 6.88 9.52 -9.67
CA ARG A 397 6.83 8.04 -9.55
C ARG A 397 7.84 7.41 -8.59
N SER A 398 8.49 8.21 -7.73
CA SER A 398 9.26 7.70 -6.60
C SER A 398 8.33 7.24 -5.47
N ASN A 399 8.84 6.42 -4.53
CA ASN A 399 8.12 5.95 -3.33
C ASN A 399 6.94 4.99 -3.63
N TYR A 400 7.10 4.13 -4.62
CA TYR A 400 6.08 3.16 -4.99
C TYR A 400 6.25 1.85 -4.22
N PRO A 401 5.27 1.47 -3.37
CA PRO A 401 5.31 0.19 -2.68
C PRO A 401 5.22 -0.99 -3.67
N LEU A 402 5.84 -2.11 -3.31
CA LEU A 402 5.66 -3.40 -3.96
C LEU A 402 4.48 -4.13 -3.32
N THR A 403 3.84 -5.02 -4.07
CA THR A 403 2.89 -5.99 -3.50
C THR A 403 3.66 -7.01 -2.66
N GLY A 404 3.18 -7.36 -1.47
CA GLY A 404 3.79 -8.32 -0.56
C GLY A 404 3.96 -7.74 0.85
N ILE A 405 2.96 -7.99 1.72
CA ILE A 405 3.05 -7.78 3.16
C ILE A 405 3.40 -9.14 3.77
N LEU A 406 4.60 -9.28 4.30
CA LEU A 406 5.17 -10.54 4.73
C LEU A 406 5.55 -10.51 6.22
N SER A 407 5.64 -11.70 6.84
CA SER A 407 6.21 -11.79 8.18
C SER A 407 7.70 -11.43 8.17
N ALA A 408 8.15 -10.77 9.24
CA ALA A 408 9.56 -10.54 9.54
C ALA A 408 9.86 -11.06 10.96
N GLY A 409 9.33 -12.22 11.29
CA GLY A 409 9.33 -12.81 12.61
C GLY A 409 8.02 -12.57 13.37
N GLU A 410 7.97 -12.88 14.64
CA GLU A 410 6.74 -12.81 15.43
C GLU A 410 6.29 -11.37 15.70
N GLN A 411 7.24 -10.47 15.90
CA GLN A 411 6.97 -9.10 16.35
C GLN A 411 6.81 -8.10 15.22
N GLN A 412 7.28 -8.41 14.00
CA GLN A 412 7.32 -7.48 12.89
C GLN A 412 6.78 -8.09 11.60
N ILE A 413 6.24 -7.22 10.78
CA ILE A 413 5.96 -7.45 9.36
C ILE A 413 6.88 -6.58 8.52
N GLN A 414 7.05 -6.98 7.27
CA GLN A 414 7.86 -6.26 6.30
C GLN A 414 7.13 -6.09 4.98
N PHE A 415 7.50 -5.04 4.28
CA PHE A 415 7.14 -4.77 2.91
C PHE A 415 8.22 -3.90 2.27
N PHE A 416 8.10 -3.59 0.99
CA PHE A 416 9.18 -3.00 0.22
C PHE A 416 8.68 -1.80 -0.57
N VAL A 417 9.57 -0.81 -0.77
CA VAL A 417 9.27 0.39 -1.54
C VAL A 417 10.36 0.65 -2.56
N SER A 418 9.94 0.95 -3.79
CA SER A 418 10.83 1.38 -4.86
C SER A 418 11.04 2.89 -4.78
N ARG A 419 12.30 3.31 -4.76
CA ARG A 419 12.74 4.70 -4.63
C ARG A 419 13.48 5.16 -5.88
N HIS A 420 13.54 6.47 -6.11
CA HIS A 420 14.39 7.12 -7.10
C HIS A 420 14.11 6.68 -8.55
N TYR A 421 12.84 6.63 -8.96
CA TYR A 421 12.46 6.30 -10.33
C TYR A 421 13.16 7.24 -11.34
N LEU A 422 13.69 6.68 -12.42
CA LEU A 422 14.48 7.36 -13.45
C LEU A 422 15.78 8.01 -12.94
N GLN A 423 16.36 7.49 -11.87
CA GLN A 423 17.63 7.94 -11.34
C GLN A 423 18.62 6.77 -11.29
N LYS A 424 19.92 7.05 -11.48
CA LYS A 424 20.97 6.03 -11.33
C LYS A 424 21.04 5.45 -9.92
N SER A 425 20.50 6.16 -8.94
CA SER A 425 20.40 5.76 -7.54
C SER A 425 19.13 4.97 -7.23
N TRP A 426 18.39 4.50 -8.25
CA TRP A 426 17.22 3.65 -8.03
C TRP A 426 17.55 2.47 -7.11
N HIS A 427 16.65 2.20 -6.19
CA HIS A 427 16.81 1.11 -5.23
C HIS A 427 15.46 0.63 -4.71
N VAL A 428 15.46 -0.55 -4.09
CA VAL A 428 14.38 -1.03 -3.25
C VAL A 428 14.81 -0.96 -1.79
N GLU A 429 13.97 -0.36 -0.97
CA GLU A 429 14.13 -0.25 0.47
C GLU A 429 13.17 -1.22 1.16
N ARG A 430 13.66 -1.97 2.14
CA ARG A 430 12.87 -2.78 3.06
C ARG A 430 12.27 -1.88 4.12
N LEU A 431 10.99 -2.06 4.42
CA LEU A 431 10.28 -1.35 5.48
C LEU A 431 9.77 -2.33 6.53
N LEU A 432 9.83 -1.93 7.77
CA LEU A 432 9.43 -2.72 8.93
C LEU A 432 8.31 -2.02 9.69
N LEU A 433 7.36 -2.80 10.14
CA LEU A 433 6.26 -2.35 10.98
C LEU A 433 5.97 -3.41 12.04
N ARG A 434 5.44 -3.01 13.20
CA ARG A 434 4.92 -3.95 14.19
C ARG A 434 3.92 -4.92 13.55
N THR A 435 3.90 -6.16 13.96
CA THR A 435 2.85 -7.12 13.58
C THR A 435 1.47 -6.57 13.96
N ASP A 436 0.52 -6.55 13.01
CA ASP A 436 -0.81 -5.91 13.09
C ASP A 436 -0.78 -4.38 13.29
N GLY A 437 0.39 -3.75 13.22
CA GLY A 437 0.64 -2.39 13.68
C GLY A 437 0.37 -1.28 12.67
N PHE A 438 -0.47 -1.49 11.66
CA PHE A 438 -0.81 -0.45 10.67
C PHE A 438 -1.47 0.76 11.29
N ALA A 439 -2.38 0.52 12.23
CA ALA A 439 -3.05 1.55 13.01
C ALA A 439 -3.39 1.04 14.40
N SER A 440 -3.71 1.93 15.31
CA SER A 440 -4.14 1.62 16.67
C SER A 440 -5.27 2.55 17.12
N VAL A 441 -6.01 2.10 18.14
CA VAL A 441 -6.68 3.04 19.04
C VAL A 441 -5.62 3.55 20.01
N SER A 442 -5.27 4.82 19.91
CA SER A 442 -4.22 5.48 20.70
C SER A 442 -4.85 6.34 21.79
N VAL A 443 -4.37 6.20 23.03
CA VAL A 443 -4.83 6.93 24.19
C VAL A 443 -3.65 7.67 24.83
N PRO A 444 -3.79 8.98 25.10
CA PRO A 444 -2.72 9.77 25.68
C PRO A 444 -2.50 9.49 27.18
N TRP A 445 -1.49 10.15 27.75
CA TRP A 445 -1.18 10.11 29.19
C TRP A 445 -2.35 10.45 30.11
N ALA A 446 -3.25 11.34 29.68
CA ALA A 446 -4.42 11.74 30.46
C ALA A 446 -5.45 10.61 30.63
N GLY A 447 -5.25 9.48 29.94
CA GLY A 447 -6.21 8.38 29.91
C GLY A 447 -7.36 8.62 28.93
N GLY A 448 -8.07 7.55 28.60
CA GLY A 448 -9.21 7.58 27.69
C GLY A 448 -9.81 6.19 27.53
N GLU A 449 -10.81 6.08 26.68
CA GLU A 449 -11.47 4.79 26.45
C GLU A 449 -12.01 4.62 25.02
N MET A 450 -12.14 3.35 24.65
CA MET A 450 -12.85 2.92 23.44
C MET A 450 -13.94 1.94 23.82
N VAL A 451 -15.13 2.11 23.25
CA VAL A 451 -16.24 1.14 23.36
C VAL A 451 -16.58 0.62 21.97
N THR A 452 -16.69 -0.70 21.84
CA THR A 452 -17.12 -1.31 20.58
C THR A 452 -18.64 -1.24 20.40
N LYS A 453 -19.08 -1.29 19.16
CA LYS A 453 -20.47 -1.68 18.84
C LYS A 453 -20.71 -3.09 19.37
N PRO A 454 -21.98 -3.52 19.50
CA PRO A 454 -22.28 -4.89 19.85
C PRO A 454 -21.64 -5.86 18.85
N VAL A 455 -20.88 -6.82 19.37
CA VAL A 455 -20.23 -7.89 18.59
C VAL A 455 -20.70 -9.26 19.11
N SER A 456 -20.75 -10.25 18.25
CA SER A 456 -20.86 -11.66 18.65
C SER A 456 -19.59 -12.39 18.22
N PHE A 457 -19.13 -13.31 19.05
CA PHE A 457 -17.87 -14.03 18.84
C PHE A 457 -18.01 -15.52 19.13
N THR A 458 -17.01 -16.28 18.70
CA THR A 458 -16.75 -17.66 19.10
C THR A 458 -15.35 -17.74 19.70
N GLY A 459 -15.15 -18.61 20.71
CA GLY A 459 -13.85 -18.75 21.38
C GLY A 459 -13.97 -18.72 22.90
N LYS A 460 -12.85 -18.96 23.57
CA LYS A 460 -12.77 -19.12 25.02
C LYS A 460 -11.97 -18.03 25.73
N SER A 461 -11.17 -17.28 25.01
CA SER A 461 -10.32 -16.23 25.58
C SER A 461 -10.24 -15.04 24.66
N LEU A 462 -10.07 -13.84 25.22
CA LEU A 462 -9.81 -12.60 24.48
C LEU A 462 -8.31 -12.36 24.41
N GLU A 463 -7.76 -12.33 23.20
CA GLU A 463 -6.39 -11.94 22.91
C GLU A 463 -6.34 -10.51 22.38
N ILE A 464 -5.36 -9.73 22.84
CA ILE A 464 -5.11 -8.36 22.36
C ILE A 464 -3.66 -8.18 21.93
N ASN A 465 -3.45 -7.34 20.93
CA ASN A 465 -2.17 -6.78 20.53
C ASN A 465 -2.13 -5.32 21.01
N TYR A 466 -1.20 -5.01 21.89
CA TYR A 466 -1.15 -3.71 22.55
C TYR A 466 0.29 -3.32 22.92
N ARG A 467 0.48 -2.05 23.21
CA ARG A 467 1.67 -1.54 23.91
C ARG A 467 1.29 -0.41 24.86
N THR A 468 2.06 -0.25 25.93
CA THR A 468 1.90 0.86 26.89
C THR A 468 3.24 1.54 27.13
N GLY A 469 3.21 2.78 27.62
CA GLY A 469 4.33 3.33 28.37
C GLY A 469 4.47 2.62 29.73
N ALA A 470 5.58 2.84 30.45
CA ALA A 470 5.81 2.23 31.75
C ALA A 470 4.71 2.56 32.79
N PRO A 471 4.15 3.79 32.83
CA PRO A 471 3.02 4.13 33.70
C PRO A 471 1.66 3.92 33.03
N GLY A 472 1.64 3.42 31.80
CA GLY A 472 0.44 3.16 31.01
C GLY A 472 -0.18 1.81 31.33
N PHE A 473 -1.41 1.63 30.91
CA PHE A 473 -2.13 0.36 31.05
C PHE A 473 -3.27 0.22 30.04
N VAL A 474 -3.74 -1.01 29.88
CA VAL A 474 -5.00 -1.39 29.25
C VAL A 474 -5.82 -2.17 30.27
N ARG A 475 -7.10 -1.84 30.46
CA ARG A 475 -8.09 -2.64 31.21
C ARG A 475 -9.31 -2.89 30.33
N VAL A 476 -9.86 -4.07 30.42
CA VAL A 476 -10.98 -4.51 29.57
C VAL A 476 -12.19 -4.85 30.42
N GLU A 477 -13.34 -4.30 30.04
CA GLU A 477 -14.65 -4.64 30.58
C GLU A 477 -15.50 -5.25 29.45
N ILE A 478 -16.22 -6.33 29.74
CA ILE A 478 -17.22 -6.86 28.83
C ILE A 478 -18.59 -6.44 29.33
N GLN A 479 -19.36 -5.81 28.45
CA GLN A 479 -20.70 -5.31 28.71
C GLN A 479 -21.74 -6.10 27.91
N ASN A 480 -22.98 -6.12 28.38
CA ASN A 480 -24.09 -6.56 27.57
C ASN A 480 -24.41 -5.54 26.45
N SER A 481 -25.36 -5.85 25.59
CA SER A 481 -25.77 -4.96 24.48
C SER A 481 -26.29 -3.59 24.94
N SER A 482 -26.78 -3.48 26.18
CA SER A 482 -27.24 -2.22 26.78
C SER A 482 -26.15 -1.40 27.45
N GLY A 483 -24.89 -1.87 27.44
CA GLY A 483 -23.74 -1.17 28.01
C GLY A 483 -23.53 -1.41 29.51
N ASN A 484 -24.24 -2.37 30.12
CA ASN A 484 -24.05 -2.72 31.53
C ASN A 484 -22.93 -3.76 31.68
N PRO A 485 -22.01 -3.62 32.65
CA PRO A 485 -20.96 -4.61 32.91
C PRO A 485 -21.54 -6.00 33.19
N ILE A 486 -20.97 -7.03 32.62
CA ILE A 486 -21.31 -8.41 32.90
C ILE A 486 -20.58 -8.87 34.16
N PRO A 487 -21.28 -9.48 35.18
CA PRO A 487 -20.63 -9.95 36.40
C PRO A 487 -19.43 -10.86 36.13
N GLY A 488 -18.29 -10.55 36.76
CA GLY A 488 -17.02 -11.23 36.59
C GLY A 488 -16.14 -10.70 35.46
N PHE A 489 -16.67 -9.77 34.65
CA PHE A 489 -15.94 -9.11 33.56
C PHE A 489 -16.01 -7.58 33.66
N ALA A 490 -16.35 -7.06 34.83
CA ALA A 490 -16.34 -5.63 35.07
C ALA A 490 -14.91 -5.06 35.09
N LEU A 491 -14.77 -3.76 34.88
CA LEU A 491 -13.48 -3.10 34.90
C LEU A 491 -12.71 -3.34 36.20
N ALA A 492 -13.41 -3.38 37.36
CA ALA A 492 -12.83 -3.68 38.67
C ALA A 492 -12.27 -5.11 38.80
N ASP A 493 -12.68 -6.01 37.94
CA ASP A 493 -12.22 -7.40 37.90
C ASP A 493 -11.01 -7.59 36.97
N CYS A 494 -10.75 -6.66 36.06
CA CYS A 494 -9.61 -6.71 35.15
C CYS A 494 -8.41 -5.98 35.77
N PRO A 495 -7.31 -6.67 36.06
CA PRO A 495 -6.07 -6.00 36.46
C PRO A 495 -5.53 -5.13 35.33
N GLU A 496 -4.65 -4.21 35.67
CA GLU A 496 -3.93 -3.45 34.65
C GLU A 496 -3.03 -4.36 33.80
N VAL A 497 -3.20 -4.31 32.50
CA VAL A 497 -2.36 -5.00 31.52
C VAL A 497 -1.30 -3.99 31.08
N ILE A 498 -0.04 -4.25 31.44
CA ILE A 498 1.12 -3.37 31.19
C ILE A 498 2.10 -4.13 30.31
N GLY A 499 2.75 -3.44 29.39
CA GLY A 499 3.78 -4.02 28.54
C GLY A 499 3.58 -3.77 27.04
N ASP A 500 4.22 -4.60 26.24
CA ASP A 500 4.25 -4.55 24.79
C ASP A 500 4.21 -5.97 24.22
N GLU A 501 3.01 -6.46 23.88
CA GLU A 501 2.81 -7.85 23.45
C GLU A 501 1.91 -7.93 22.21
N ILE A 502 2.25 -8.88 21.31
CA ILE A 502 1.47 -9.15 20.09
C ILE A 502 0.24 -10.04 20.38
N THR A 503 0.33 -10.89 21.41
CA THR A 503 -0.64 -11.96 21.71
C THR A 503 -0.87 -12.07 23.23
N ARG A 504 -1.43 -11.06 23.85
CA ARG A 504 -1.77 -11.07 25.27
C ARG A 504 -3.16 -11.60 25.49
N ILE A 505 -3.30 -12.66 26.26
CA ILE A 505 -4.60 -13.10 26.77
C ILE A 505 -5.02 -12.21 27.93
N VAL A 506 -6.20 -11.61 27.82
CA VAL A 506 -6.79 -10.80 28.89
C VAL A 506 -7.32 -11.71 30.00
N ALA A 507 -7.02 -11.35 31.23
CA ALA A 507 -7.50 -12.07 32.41
C ALA A 507 -8.33 -11.14 33.31
N TRP A 508 -9.36 -11.70 33.90
CA TRP A 508 -10.13 -11.10 34.98
C TRP A 508 -9.87 -11.89 36.26
N LYS A 509 -10.34 -11.41 37.41
CA LYS A 509 -10.18 -12.11 38.71
C LYS A 509 -10.63 -13.58 38.67
N GLN A 510 -11.60 -13.92 37.81
CA GLN A 510 -12.13 -15.28 37.64
C GLN A 510 -11.36 -16.10 36.60
N GLY A 511 -10.27 -15.56 36.00
CA GLY A 511 -9.50 -16.23 34.96
C GLY A 511 -9.70 -15.61 33.58
N THR A 512 -9.43 -16.38 32.54
CA THR A 512 -9.39 -15.94 31.14
C THR A 512 -10.59 -16.42 30.31
N ASP A 513 -11.45 -17.28 30.90
CA ASP A 513 -12.51 -17.95 30.15
C ASP A 513 -13.72 -17.04 29.95
N VAL A 514 -13.98 -16.71 28.69
CA VAL A 514 -15.13 -15.93 28.24
C VAL A 514 -16.17 -16.77 27.47
N SER A 515 -15.99 -18.09 27.41
CA SER A 515 -16.80 -19.01 26.59
C SER A 515 -18.30 -18.92 26.86
N ARG A 516 -18.70 -18.63 28.10
CA ARG A 516 -20.11 -18.43 28.47
C ARG A 516 -20.81 -17.27 27.76
N LEU A 517 -20.03 -16.36 27.15
CA LEU A 517 -20.54 -15.20 26.41
C LEU A 517 -20.52 -15.43 24.89
N ALA A 518 -19.94 -16.55 24.43
CA ALA A 518 -19.87 -16.87 23.02
C ALA A 518 -21.28 -16.94 22.39
N GLY A 519 -21.43 -16.36 21.20
CA GLY A 519 -22.70 -16.26 20.48
C GLY A 519 -23.65 -15.17 21.00
N GLN A 520 -23.38 -14.60 22.17
CA GLN A 520 -24.19 -13.51 22.70
C GLN A 520 -23.68 -12.14 22.20
N PRO A 521 -24.56 -11.15 22.01
CA PRO A 521 -24.14 -9.79 21.69
C PRO A 521 -23.52 -9.12 22.93
N VAL A 522 -22.24 -8.78 22.83
CA VAL A 522 -21.48 -8.09 23.88
C VAL A 522 -20.82 -6.84 23.33
N ARG A 523 -20.47 -5.91 24.21
CA ARG A 523 -19.61 -4.77 23.93
C ARG A 523 -18.30 -4.94 24.69
N LEU A 524 -17.20 -4.51 24.10
CA LEU A 524 -15.92 -4.42 24.79
C LEU A 524 -15.63 -2.95 25.08
N ARG A 525 -15.33 -2.64 26.33
CA ARG A 525 -14.86 -1.34 26.77
C ARG A 525 -13.40 -1.47 27.16
N PHE A 526 -12.54 -0.75 26.47
CA PHE A 526 -11.11 -0.67 26.76
C PHE A 526 -10.83 0.68 27.41
N VAL A 527 -10.45 0.67 28.68
CA VAL A 527 -9.97 1.84 29.40
C VAL A 527 -8.47 1.81 29.40
N MET A 528 -7.85 2.86 28.90
CA MET A 528 -6.43 2.89 28.60
C MET A 528 -5.79 4.20 29.08
N LYS A 529 -4.48 4.14 29.30
CA LYS A 529 -3.64 5.30 29.60
C LYS A 529 -2.28 5.09 28.94
N ASP A 530 -1.77 6.11 28.24
CA ASP A 530 -0.47 6.06 27.55
C ASP A 530 -0.26 4.71 26.83
N ALA A 531 -1.20 4.39 25.92
CA ALA A 531 -1.30 3.06 25.31
C ALA A 531 -1.81 3.11 23.86
N ASP A 532 -1.42 2.11 23.10
CA ASP A 532 -1.93 1.80 21.77
C ASP A 532 -2.52 0.38 21.77
N LEU A 533 -3.74 0.21 21.27
CA LEU A 533 -4.40 -1.07 21.01
C LEU A 533 -4.49 -1.29 19.50
N PHE A 534 -3.81 -2.32 19.00
CA PHE A 534 -3.67 -2.59 17.57
C PHE A 534 -4.69 -3.57 17.02
N ALA A 535 -4.94 -4.66 17.75
CA ALA A 535 -5.83 -5.72 17.33
C ALA A 535 -6.45 -6.46 18.51
N MET A 536 -7.55 -7.16 18.23
CA MET A 536 -8.17 -8.10 19.16
C MET A 536 -8.61 -9.37 18.44
N GLN A 537 -8.73 -10.46 19.18
CA GLN A 537 -9.22 -11.75 18.65
C GLN A 537 -9.81 -12.58 19.79
N PHE A 538 -10.90 -13.29 19.54
CA PHE A 538 -11.37 -14.35 20.43
C PHE A 538 -10.83 -15.71 19.95
N ARG A 539 -10.29 -16.52 20.86
CA ARG A 539 -9.76 -17.85 20.58
C ARG A 539 -10.42 -18.93 21.41
#